data_39547a43f98d85d7650a083eeca11344
#
_entry.id   39547a43f98d85d7650a083eeca11344
#
_cell.length_a   1.000
_cell.length_b   1.000
_cell.length_c   1.000
_cell.angle_alpha   90.00
_cell.angle_beta   90.00
_cell.angle_gamma   90.00
#
_symmetry.space_group_name_H-M   'P 1'
#
loop_
_entity.id
_entity.type
_entity.pdbx_description
1 polymer ?
#
loop_
_entity_poly.entity_id
_entity_poly.type
_entity_poly.pdbx_seq_one_letter_code
_entity_poly.pdbx_strand_id
1 'polypeptide(L)'
;GYMSQRFALYDDLTVKENIRFFGGIYGLSRKKIREKTAELIEELGLQKSAGELVGSLPLGWKQKIAFSVALLHDPKIIFLDEPTGGVDPVTRRQFWEMIYAAAARGTTIFVTTHYMDEAEYCDRVSIMVNGRIEALDSPRNLKKEFGVEHMNEVFLKLARG
;
A
#
# COMPACT_ATOMS: atom_id res chain seq x y z
N GLY A 1 6.62 1.05 -8.79
CA GLY A 1 5.45 1.83 -8.37
C GLY A 1 5.73 2.54 -7.06
N TYR A 2 5.00 3.61 -6.81
CA TYR A 2 5.11 4.37 -5.56
C TYR A 2 3.74 4.90 -5.14
N MET A 3 3.42 4.74 -3.86
CA MET A 3 2.26 5.33 -3.22
C MET A 3 2.73 6.12 -2.01
N SER A 4 2.63 7.45 -2.06
CA SER A 4 2.99 8.33 -0.96
C SER A 4 1.92 8.35 0.12
N GLN A 5 2.30 8.72 1.34
CA GLN A 5 1.40 8.91 2.48
C GLN A 5 0.26 9.91 2.19
N ARG A 6 0.59 11.00 1.49
CA ARG A 6 -0.41 11.91 0.92
C ARG A 6 -0.69 11.43 -0.50
N PHE A 7 -1.92 10.96 -0.75
CA PHE A 7 -2.28 10.38 -2.04
C PHE A 7 -1.92 11.27 -3.22
N ALA A 8 -1.28 10.67 -4.22
CA ALA A 8 -0.99 11.35 -5.48
C ALA A 8 -2.22 11.48 -6.40
N LEU A 9 -3.42 11.07 -5.95
CA LEU A 9 -4.65 11.20 -6.70
C LEU A 9 -5.12 12.66 -6.74
N TYR A 10 -5.70 13.06 -7.85
CA TYR A 10 -6.30 14.36 -8.02
C TYR A 10 -7.74 14.33 -7.54
N ASP A 11 -8.04 15.09 -6.51
CA ASP A 11 -9.37 15.15 -5.86
C ASP A 11 -10.45 15.73 -6.77
N ASP A 12 -10.09 16.59 -7.71
CA ASP A 12 -10.93 17.24 -8.72
C ASP A 12 -11.13 16.43 -10.01
N LEU A 13 -10.50 15.26 -10.10
CA LEU A 13 -10.73 14.29 -11.16
C LEU A 13 -11.57 13.13 -10.66
N THR A 14 -12.36 12.54 -11.57
CA THR A 14 -13.08 11.29 -11.30
C THR A 14 -12.13 10.11 -11.15
N VAL A 15 -12.63 9.00 -10.63
CA VAL A 15 -11.86 7.75 -10.53
C VAL A 15 -11.31 7.33 -11.90
N LYS A 16 -12.16 7.36 -12.95
CA LYS A 16 -11.74 7.02 -14.33
C LYS A 16 -10.68 7.96 -14.87
N GLU A 17 -10.80 9.26 -14.61
CA GLU A 17 -9.86 10.26 -15.08
C GLU A 17 -8.51 10.10 -14.38
N ASN A 18 -8.48 9.85 -13.07
CA ASN A 18 -7.25 9.54 -12.36
C ASN A 18 -6.54 8.32 -12.96
N ILE A 19 -7.25 7.20 -13.16
CA ILE A 19 -6.65 5.98 -13.75
C ILE A 19 -6.09 6.27 -15.15
N ARG A 20 -6.83 7.01 -15.99
CA ARG A 20 -6.38 7.37 -17.34
C ARG A 20 -5.16 8.29 -17.31
N PHE A 21 -5.15 9.26 -16.42
CA PHE A 21 -4.05 10.20 -16.26
C PHE A 21 -2.76 9.49 -15.88
N PHE A 22 -2.79 8.66 -14.84
CA PHE A 22 -1.61 7.89 -14.41
C PHE A 22 -1.20 6.84 -15.44
N GLY A 23 -2.15 6.19 -16.11
CA GLY A 23 -1.86 5.30 -17.21
C GLY A 23 -1.09 5.98 -18.33
N GLY A 24 -1.43 7.25 -18.62
CA GLY A 24 -0.68 8.09 -19.57
C GLY A 24 0.73 8.41 -19.09
N ILE A 25 0.90 8.79 -17.80
CA ILE A 25 2.22 9.03 -17.18
C ILE A 25 3.10 7.80 -17.27
N TYR A 26 2.55 6.60 -17.04
CA TYR A 26 3.28 5.34 -17.13
C TYR A 26 3.51 4.86 -18.57
N GLY A 27 3.13 5.65 -19.57
CA GLY A 27 3.35 5.34 -20.99
C GLY A 27 2.50 4.19 -21.55
N LEU A 28 1.38 3.87 -20.89
CA LEU A 28 0.48 2.83 -21.37
C LEU A 28 -0.26 3.30 -22.64
N SER A 29 -0.48 2.38 -23.59
CA SER A 29 -1.28 2.67 -24.78
C SER A 29 -2.74 2.96 -24.40
N ARG A 30 -3.45 3.74 -25.24
CA ARG A 30 -4.88 4.05 -25.02
C ARG A 30 -5.75 2.80 -24.87
N LYS A 31 -5.42 1.74 -25.61
CA LYS A 31 -6.11 0.45 -25.51
C LYS A 31 -5.88 -0.17 -24.13
N LYS A 32 -4.62 -0.24 -23.68
CA LYS A 32 -4.25 -0.82 -22.38
C LYS A 32 -4.85 -0.04 -21.21
N ILE A 33 -4.83 1.31 -21.29
CA ILE A 33 -5.47 2.17 -20.27
C ILE A 33 -6.96 1.85 -20.15
N ARG A 34 -7.66 1.70 -21.28
CA ARG A 34 -9.10 1.39 -21.27
C ARG A 34 -9.38 0.02 -20.64
N GLU A 35 -8.59 -1.00 -21.00
CA GLU A 35 -8.69 -2.35 -20.45
C GLU A 35 -8.44 -2.34 -18.94
N LYS A 36 -7.31 -1.79 -18.49
CA LYS A 36 -6.95 -1.67 -17.08
C LYS A 36 -7.95 -0.83 -16.27
N THR A 37 -8.53 0.22 -16.87
CA THR A 37 -9.58 1.02 -16.21
C THR A 37 -10.82 0.19 -15.95
N ALA A 38 -11.26 -0.63 -16.91
CA ALA A 38 -12.42 -1.48 -16.74
C ALA A 38 -12.16 -2.58 -15.69
N GLU A 39 -11.02 -3.26 -15.79
CA GLU A 39 -10.58 -4.29 -14.83
C GLU A 39 -10.55 -3.74 -13.39
N LEU A 40 -9.92 -2.58 -13.18
CA LEU A 40 -9.76 -1.97 -11.86
C LEU A 40 -11.10 -1.53 -11.26
N ILE A 41 -11.99 -0.96 -12.07
CA ILE A 41 -13.34 -0.57 -11.62
C ILE A 41 -14.14 -1.81 -11.19
N GLU A 42 -14.02 -2.91 -11.91
CA GLU A 42 -14.67 -4.17 -11.59
C GLU A 42 -14.08 -4.81 -10.33
N GLU A 43 -12.76 -4.93 -10.27
CA GLU A 43 -12.03 -5.52 -9.14
C GLU A 43 -12.32 -4.79 -7.81
N LEU A 44 -12.39 -3.46 -7.85
CA LEU A 44 -12.70 -2.65 -6.68
C LEU A 44 -14.21 -2.49 -6.41
N GLY A 45 -15.10 -2.98 -7.28
CA GLY A 45 -16.54 -2.80 -7.12
C GLY A 45 -17.01 -1.34 -7.28
N LEU A 46 -16.30 -0.53 -8.07
CA LEU A 46 -16.52 0.90 -8.23
C LEU A 46 -17.44 1.27 -9.42
N GLN A 47 -18.24 0.32 -9.94
CA GLN A 47 -19.07 0.57 -11.13
C GLN A 47 -19.98 1.79 -10.96
N LYS A 48 -20.54 1.99 -9.77
CA LYS A 48 -21.43 3.12 -9.46
C LYS A 48 -20.66 4.43 -9.23
N SER A 49 -19.47 4.35 -8.63
CA SER A 49 -18.67 5.51 -8.22
C SER A 49 -17.55 5.86 -9.21
N ALA A 50 -17.43 5.16 -10.31
CA ALA A 50 -16.35 5.38 -11.29
C ALA A 50 -16.37 6.78 -11.95
N GLY A 51 -17.52 7.45 -11.95
CA GLY A 51 -17.71 8.82 -12.41
C GLY A 51 -17.75 9.87 -11.29
N GLU A 52 -17.59 9.48 -10.05
CA GLU A 52 -17.52 10.40 -8.92
C GLU A 52 -16.12 11.01 -8.80
N LEU A 53 -16.04 12.24 -8.29
CA LEU A 53 -14.78 12.88 -7.97
C LEU A 53 -14.07 12.12 -6.84
N VAL A 54 -12.77 11.90 -6.98
CA VAL A 54 -11.99 11.21 -5.94
C VAL A 54 -12.08 11.96 -4.60
N GLY A 55 -12.15 13.30 -4.65
CA GLY A 55 -12.29 14.13 -3.46
C GLY A 55 -13.51 13.79 -2.59
N SER A 56 -14.61 13.31 -3.19
CA SER A 56 -15.85 12.95 -2.47
C SER A 56 -15.83 11.55 -1.84
N LEU A 57 -14.84 10.72 -2.19
CA LEU A 57 -14.80 9.34 -1.71
C LEU A 57 -14.24 9.24 -0.28
N PRO A 58 -14.71 8.26 0.52
CA PRO A 58 -14.09 7.92 1.81
C PRO A 58 -12.60 7.59 1.67
N LEU A 59 -11.82 7.88 2.72
CA LEU A 59 -10.37 7.70 2.74
C LEU A 59 -9.93 6.30 2.30
N GLY A 60 -10.57 5.25 2.82
CA GLY A 60 -10.24 3.87 2.47
C GLY A 60 -10.39 3.54 0.98
N TRP A 61 -11.36 4.17 0.29
CA TRP A 61 -11.50 4.04 -1.15
C TRP A 61 -10.38 4.76 -1.89
N LYS A 62 -10.02 5.97 -1.47
CA LYS A 62 -8.89 6.70 -2.03
C LYS A 62 -7.60 5.90 -1.93
N GLN A 63 -7.35 5.24 -0.79
CA GLN A 63 -6.19 4.37 -0.59
C GLN A 63 -6.18 3.18 -1.56
N LYS A 64 -7.30 2.47 -1.69
CA LYS A 64 -7.42 1.33 -2.61
C LYS A 64 -7.18 1.75 -4.06
N ILE A 65 -7.74 2.88 -4.48
CA ILE A 65 -7.54 3.42 -5.83
C ILE A 65 -6.08 3.81 -6.02
N ALA A 66 -5.46 4.52 -5.06
CA ALA A 66 -4.05 4.94 -5.15
C ALA A 66 -3.10 3.74 -5.26
N PHE A 67 -3.32 2.70 -4.47
CA PHE A 67 -2.57 1.45 -4.55
C PHE A 67 -2.72 0.78 -5.92
N SER A 68 -3.94 0.66 -6.42
CA SER A 68 -4.22 0.04 -7.71
C SER A 68 -3.62 0.86 -8.87
N VAL A 69 -3.65 2.19 -8.77
CA VAL A 69 -3.00 3.08 -9.74
C VAL A 69 -1.48 2.91 -9.70
N ALA A 70 -0.87 2.75 -8.52
CA ALA A 70 0.57 2.50 -8.40
C ALA A 70 1.01 1.16 -9.02
N LEU A 71 0.09 0.20 -9.15
CA LEU A 71 0.29 -1.10 -9.80
C LEU A 71 -0.08 -1.12 -11.30
N LEU A 72 -0.65 -0.06 -11.84
CA LEU A 72 -1.29 -0.02 -13.16
C LEU A 72 -0.37 -0.45 -14.33
N HIS A 73 0.93 -0.18 -14.20
CA HIS A 73 1.95 -0.50 -15.21
C HIS A 73 2.69 -1.82 -14.94
N ASP A 74 2.11 -2.68 -14.10
CA ASP A 74 2.66 -3.99 -13.72
C ASP A 74 4.11 -3.92 -13.22
N PRO A 75 4.43 -3.08 -12.20
CA PRO A 75 5.80 -2.90 -11.71
C PRO A 75 6.31 -4.16 -11.00
N LYS A 76 7.64 -4.40 -11.12
CA LYS A 76 8.31 -5.48 -10.35
C LYS A 76 8.44 -5.13 -8.86
N ILE A 77 8.54 -3.84 -8.54
CA ILE A 77 8.72 -3.33 -7.19
C ILE A 77 7.77 -2.16 -6.96
N ILE A 78 7.13 -2.15 -5.79
CA ILE A 78 6.31 -1.03 -5.34
C ILE A 78 6.73 -0.59 -3.93
N PHE A 79 6.77 0.72 -3.72
CA PHE A 79 6.99 1.34 -2.42
C PHE A 79 5.69 1.97 -1.93
N LEU A 80 5.30 1.63 -0.72
CA LEU A 80 4.09 2.12 -0.06
C LEU A 80 4.49 2.85 1.22
N ASP A 81 4.21 4.14 1.26
CA ASP A 81 4.58 4.98 2.39
C ASP A 81 3.37 5.21 3.30
N GLU A 82 3.37 4.54 4.46
CA GLU A 82 2.29 4.53 5.46
C GLU A 82 0.88 4.33 4.84
N PRO A 83 0.68 3.29 4.01
CA PRO A 83 -0.48 3.20 3.13
C PRO A 83 -1.81 3.01 3.87
N THR A 84 -1.78 2.64 5.14
CA THR A 84 -2.94 2.34 5.99
C THR A 84 -3.19 3.41 7.06
N GLY A 85 -2.47 4.53 6.97
CA GLY A 85 -2.62 5.64 7.91
C GLY A 85 -4.04 6.21 7.92
N GLY A 86 -4.64 6.36 9.11
CA GLY A 86 -5.93 7.03 9.28
C GLY A 86 -7.18 6.24 8.89
N VAL A 87 -7.06 4.95 8.50
CA VAL A 87 -8.24 4.11 8.22
C VAL A 87 -8.61 3.22 9.40
N ASP A 88 -9.87 2.79 9.40
CA ASP A 88 -10.40 1.85 10.39
C ASP A 88 -9.76 0.44 10.24
N PRO A 89 -9.83 -0.41 11.27
CA PRO A 89 -9.20 -1.73 11.26
C PRO A 89 -9.70 -2.67 10.15
N VAL A 90 -10.98 -2.57 9.76
CA VAL A 90 -11.55 -3.41 8.70
C VAL A 90 -10.96 -3.02 7.34
N THR A 91 -10.93 -1.73 7.05
CA THR A 91 -10.32 -1.19 5.83
C THR A 91 -8.83 -1.51 5.77
N ARG A 92 -8.11 -1.41 6.89
CA ARG A 92 -6.69 -1.79 7.00
C ARG A 92 -6.48 -3.25 6.62
N ARG A 93 -7.27 -4.16 7.17
CA ARG A 93 -7.19 -5.58 6.83
C ARG A 93 -7.42 -5.84 5.34
N GLN A 94 -8.45 -5.24 4.76
CA GLN A 94 -8.72 -5.35 3.33
C GLN A 94 -7.57 -4.83 2.47
N PHE A 95 -6.90 -3.76 2.91
CA PHE A 95 -5.74 -3.22 2.22
C PHE A 95 -4.56 -4.21 2.24
N TRP A 96 -4.30 -4.87 3.38
CA TRP A 96 -3.28 -5.92 3.47
C TRP A 96 -3.61 -7.13 2.60
N GLU A 97 -4.88 -7.50 2.46
CA GLU A 97 -5.31 -8.54 1.50
C GLU A 97 -4.95 -8.16 0.05
N MET A 98 -5.09 -6.89 -0.33
CA MET A 98 -4.65 -6.40 -1.64
C MET A 98 -3.12 -6.45 -1.79
N ILE A 99 -2.36 -6.12 -0.76
CA ILE A 99 -0.89 -6.25 -0.74
C ILE A 99 -0.49 -7.71 -0.98
N TYR A 100 -1.07 -8.65 -0.25
CA TYR A 100 -0.79 -10.07 -0.42
C TYR A 100 -1.15 -10.58 -1.83
N ALA A 101 -2.28 -10.14 -2.38
CA ALA A 101 -2.66 -10.49 -3.74
C ALA A 101 -1.67 -9.97 -4.78
N ALA A 102 -1.12 -8.77 -4.60
CA ALA A 102 -0.09 -8.22 -5.48
C ALA A 102 1.26 -8.95 -5.32
N ALA A 103 1.66 -9.29 -4.08
CA ALA A 103 2.86 -10.08 -3.80
C ALA A 103 2.77 -11.49 -4.42
N ALA A 104 1.61 -12.15 -4.32
CA ALA A 104 1.36 -13.46 -4.92
C ALA A 104 1.48 -13.45 -6.46
N ARG A 105 1.26 -12.29 -7.10
CA ARG A 105 1.50 -12.08 -8.53
C ARG A 105 2.96 -11.81 -8.88
N GLY A 106 3.87 -11.81 -7.90
CA GLY A 106 5.31 -11.65 -8.08
C GLY A 106 5.83 -10.22 -7.94
N THR A 107 5.00 -9.28 -7.46
CA THR A 107 5.47 -7.91 -7.16
C THR A 107 6.18 -7.90 -5.82
N THR A 108 7.40 -7.36 -5.77
CA THR A 108 8.09 -7.06 -4.49
C THR A 108 7.51 -5.79 -3.89
N ILE A 109 7.10 -5.86 -2.61
CA ILE A 109 6.42 -4.74 -1.96
C ILE A 109 7.22 -4.28 -0.75
N PHE A 110 7.58 -3.00 -0.73
CA PHE A 110 8.14 -2.31 0.43
C PHE A 110 7.04 -1.46 1.07
N VAL A 111 6.80 -1.69 2.36
CA VAL A 111 5.84 -0.90 3.15
C VAL A 111 6.58 -0.20 4.26
N THR A 112 6.44 1.12 4.38
CA THR A 112 6.79 1.84 5.59
C THR A 112 5.56 1.93 6.49
N THR A 113 5.74 1.75 7.78
CA THR A 113 4.67 1.91 8.77
C THR A 113 5.25 2.28 10.13
N HIS A 114 4.50 3.02 10.92
CA HIS A 114 4.77 3.25 12.33
C HIS A 114 3.88 2.36 13.23
N TYR A 115 3.03 1.53 12.65
CA TYR A 115 2.21 0.54 13.35
C TYR A 115 2.97 -0.77 13.46
N MET A 116 3.45 -1.10 14.66
CA MET A 116 4.28 -2.29 14.86
C MET A 116 3.51 -3.61 14.70
N ASP A 117 2.19 -3.59 14.84
CA ASP A 117 1.32 -4.72 14.53
C ASP A 117 1.31 -5.05 13.02
N GLU A 118 1.49 -4.06 12.15
CA GLU A 118 1.60 -4.31 10.71
C GLU A 118 2.92 -5.00 10.33
N ALA A 119 3.96 -4.83 11.12
CA ALA A 119 5.20 -5.55 10.91
C ALA A 119 5.02 -7.07 10.98
N GLU A 120 4.03 -7.56 11.75
CA GLU A 120 3.70 -9.00 11.82
C GLU A 120 3.19 -9.58 10.48
N TYR A 121 2.72 -8.73 9.57
CA TYR A 121 2.20 -9.12 8.26
C TYR A 121 3.28 -9.26 7.18
N CYS A 122 4.52 -8.85 7.49
CA CYS A 122 5.62 -8.83 6.53
C CYS A 122 6.48 -10.10 6.62
N ASP A 123 7.05 -10.52 5.47
CA ASP A 123 8.04 -11.62 5.45
C ASP A 123 9.36 -11.20 6.10
N ARG A 124 9.75 -9.94 5.92
CA ARG A 124 10.96 -9.33 6.50
C ARG A 124 10.67 -7.92 6.99
N VAL A 125 11.27 -7.58 8.12
CA VAL A 125 11.12 -6.27 8.75
C VAL A 125 12.50 -5.67 8.98
N SER A 126 12.63 -4.39 8.63
CA SER A 126 13.77 -3.55 8.94
C SER A 126 13.33 -2.52 9.98
N ILE A 127 13.93 -2.55 11.16
CA ILE A 127 13.64 -1.57 12.23
C ILE A 127 14.71 -0.50 12.21
N MET A 128 14.27 0.73 12.02
CA MET A 128 15.14 1.91 11.99
C MET A 128 14.97 2.71 13.28
N VAL A 129 16.10 3.00 13.96
CA VAL A 129 16.16 3.83 15.14
C VAL A 129 17.28 4.86 14.94
N ASN A 130 17.02 6.13 15.20
CA ASN A 130 18.00 7.22 15.06
C ASN A 130 18.73 7.24 13.70
N GLY A 131 18.02 6.92 12.61
CA GLY A 131 18.58 6.94 11.25
C GLY A 131 19.45 5.73 10.90
N ARG A 132 19.49 4.69 11.74
CA ARG A 132 20.22 3.44 11.49
C ARG A 132 19.29 2.25 11.52
N ILE A 133 19.60 1.24 10.72
CA ILE A 133 18.91 -0.06 10.76
C ILE A 133 19.52 -0.84 11.93
N GLU A 134 18.76 -1.02 13.00
CA GLU A 134 19.18 -1.72 14.21
C GLU A 134 18.83 -3.21 14.18
N ALA A 135 17.82 -3.59 13.39
CA ALA A 135 17.44 -4.98 13.20
C ALA A 135 16.85 -5.22 11.80
N LEU A 136 17.13 -6.40 11.24
CA LEU A 136 16.63 -6.81 9.93
C LEU A 136 16.49 -8.32 9.87
N ASP A 137 15.27 -8.84 10.01
CA ASP A 137 14.94 -10.27 9.85
C ASP A 137 13.40 -10.44 9.72
N SER A 138 12.94 -11.66 9.67
CA SER A 138 11.52 -11.98 9.79
C SER A 138 10.98 -11.61 11.18
N PRO A 139 9.69 -11.23 11.29
CA PRO A 139 9.07 -10.95 12.60
C PRO A 139 9.27 -12.07 13.61
N ARG A 140 9.15 -13.32 13.13
CA ARG A 140 9.34 -14.52 13.97
C ARG A 140 10.74 -14.59 14.58
N ASN A 141 11.78 -14.35 13.76
CA ASN A 141 13.16 -14.40 14.21
C ASN A 141 13.49 -13.26 15.17
N LEU A 142 13.05 -12.05 14.85
CA LEU A 142 13.22 -10.88 15.72
C LEU A 142 12.57 -11.09 17.09
N LYS A 143 11.32 -11.55 17.12
CA LYS A 143 10.65 -11.86 18.39
C LYS A 143 11.41 -12.90 19.23
N LYS A 144 11.94 -13.94 18.57
CA LYS A 144 12.75 -14.99 19.23
C LYS A 144 14.06 -14.43 19.76
N GLU A 145 14.78 -13.63 18.97
CA GLU A 145 16.06 -13.02 19.33
C GLU A 145 15.92 -12.11 20.56
N PHE A 146 14.87 -11.30 20.58
CA PHE A 146 14.61 -10.35 21.67
C PHE A 146 13.82 -10.97 22.83
N GLY A 147 13.39 -12.24 22.75
CA GLY A 147 12.66 -12.94 23.82
C GLY A 147 11.32 -12.27 24.13
N VAL A 148 10.54 -11.93 23.12
CA VAL A 148 9.25 -11.22 23.23
C VAL A 148 8.17 -11.85 22.35
N GLU A 149 6.90 -11.50 22.61
CA GLU A 149 5.77 -12.04 21.85
C GLU A 149 5.31 -11.14 20.69
N HIS A 150 5.54 -9.83 20.79
CA HIS A 150 5.03 -8.83 19.85
C HIS A 150 6.14 -7.94 19.28
N MET A 151 5.99 -7.53 18.01
CA MET A 151 6.95 -6.64 17.34
C MET A 151 7.06 -5.27 18.01
N ASN A 152 6.00 -4.77 18.66
CA ASN A 152 6.07 -3.55 19.45
C ASN A 152 7.10 -3.63 20.58
N GLU A 153 7.25 -4.78 21.23
CA GLU A 153 8.23 -5.00 22.30
C GLU A 153 9.66 -5.04 21.74
N VAL A 154 9.85 -5.62 20.54
CA VAL A 154 11.15 -5.56 19.82
C VAL A 154 11.55 -4.11 19.59
N PHE A 155 10.63 -3.30 19.03
CA PHE A 155 10.87 -1.89 18.78
C PHE A 155 11.21 -1.12 20.08
N LEU A 156 10.46 -1.34 21.15
CA LEU A 156 10.70 -0.68 22.44
C LEU A 156 12.07 -1.03 23.04
N LYS A 157 12.54 -2.26 22.88
CA LYS A 157 13.87 -2.66 23.34
C LYS A 157 14.97 -1.97 22.54
N LEU A 158 14.83 -1.88 21.22
CA LEU A 158 15.80 -1.19 20.35
C LEU A 158 15.79 0.33 20.55
N ALA A 159 14.63 0.93 20.76
CA ALA A 159 14.50 2.38 20.94
C ALA A 159 14.99 2.89 22.30
N ARG A 160 15.06 2.02 23.32
CA ARG A 160 15.53 2.39 24.68
C ARG A 160 17.04 2.15 24.86
N GLY A 161 17.68 1.43 23.93
CA GLY A 161 19.13 1.17 23.87
C GLY A 161 19.66 0.40 25.04
#